data_046e26ebfe4e2205ac3ed88bf4462065
#
_entry.id   046e26ebfe4e2205ac3ed88bf4462065
#
_cell.length_a   1.000
_cell.length_b   1.000
_cell.length_c   1.000
_cell.angle_alpha   90.00
_cell.angle_beta   90.00
_cell.angle_gamma   90.00
#
_symmetry.space_group_name_H-M   'P 1'
#
loop_
_entity.id
_entity.type
_entity.pdbx_description
1 polymer ?
#
loop_
_entity_poly.entity_id
_entity_poly.type
_entity_poly.pdbx_seq_one_letter_code
_entity_poly.pdbx_strand_id
1 'polypeptide(L)'
;MTDKRFPFPDRQSSIAILENDPCFGKIPPGDVQQVFCDAWELGAAQARRFAAQYRQESQTMADILLSQGFQVAYEDTDCVIGNMRYFCEYSPGKHRVTVYRRSVALWAENHGFPYDQALDLMLAHEYYHYLESTEIGWTSRRYLVPMMKLGPWQLGKTGIAALSEVGANAFANEYYSIIKSEELP
;
A
#
# COMPACT_ATOMS: atom_id res chain seq x y z
N MET A 1 -1.38 23.36 -17.81
CA MET A 1 -0.75 22.30 -16.99
C MET A 1 -1.82 21.27 -16.72
N THR A 2 -1.74 20.11 -17.34
CA THR A 2 -2.66 19.00 -17.06
C THR A 2 -2.37 18.51 -15.65
N ASP A 3 -3.35 18.64 -14.78
CA ASP A 3 -3.35 18.08 -13.45
C ASP A 3 -3.13 16.57 -13.58
N LYS A 4 -1.89 16.11 -13.35
CA LYS A 4 -1.57 14.68 -13.35
C LYS A 4 -2.15 14.12 -12.07
N ARG A 5 -3.31 13.48 -12.18
CA ARG A 5 -3.89 12.74 -11.06
C ARG A 5 -2.85 11.75 -10.52
N PHE A 6 -2.83 11.64 -9.20
CA PHE A 6 -2.05 10.62 -8.53
C PHE A 6 -2.42 9.24 -9.08
N PRO A 7 -1.47 8.45 -9.61
CA PRO A 7 -1.79 7.25 -10.37
C PRO A 7 -2.10 6.02 -9.51
N PHE A 8 -1.71 6.02 -8.24
CA PHE A 8 -2.12 5.00 -7.29
C PHE A 8 -3.60 5.20 -6.91
N PRO A 9 -4.28 4.17 -6.41
CA PRO A 9 -5.61 4.36 -5.86
C PRO A 9 -5.59 5.48 -4.82
N ASP A 10 -6.32 6.54 -5.10
CA ASP A 10 -6.57 7.61 -4.15
C ASP A 10 -7.58 7.17 -3.08
N ARG A 11 -7.89 8.07 -2.16
CA ARG A 11 -8.86 7.77 -1.09
C ARG A 11 -10.22 7.31 -1.64
N GLN A 12 -10.67 7.92 -2.73
CA GLN A 12 -11.98 7.59 -3.31
C GLN A 12 -11.96 6.24 -4.00
N SER A 13 -10.93 5.95 -4.81
CA SER A 13 -10.82 4.66 -5.51
C SER A 13 -10.44 3.51 -4.57
N SER A 14 -9.76 3.77 -3.47
CA SER A 14 -9.45 2.76 -2.45
C SER A 14 -10.69 2.25 -1.71
N ILE A 15 -11.80 2.98 -1.70
CA ILE A 15 -13.08 2.45 -1.21
C ILE A 15 -13.51 1.23 -2.02
N ALA A 16 -13.34 1.25 -3.35
CA ALA A 16 -13.68 0.12 -4.20
C ALA A 16 -12.88 -1.15 -3.88
N ILE A 17 -11.64 -1.00 -3.36
CA ILE A 17 -10.85 -2.15 -2.90
C ILE A 17 -11.52 -2.79 -1.69
N LEU A 18 -11.97 -1.98 -0.73
CA LEU A 18 -12.71 -2.49 0.42
C LEU A 18 -14.04 -3.13 0.02
N GLU A 19 -14.79 -2.52 -0.91
CA GLU A 19 -16.08 -3.03 -1.40
C GLU A 19 -15.94 -4.39 -2.11
N ASN A 20 -14.80 -4.66 -2.72
CA ASN A 20 -14.50 -5.93 -3.37
C ASN A 20 -13.95 -7.01 -2.41
N ASP A 21 -13.71 -6.70 -1.13
CA ASP A 21 -13.27 -7.70 -0.16
C ASP A 21 -14.39 -8.71 0.14
N PRO A 22 -14.10 -10.03 0.14
CA PRO A 22 -15.09 -11.06 0.44
C PRO A 22 -15.81 -10.89 1.80
N CYS A 23 -15.19 -10.15 2.72
CA CYS A 23 -15.73 -9.86 4.04
C CYS A 23 -16.51 -8.53 4.11
N PHE A 24 -16.53 -7.74 3.04
CA PHE A 24 -17.20 -6.43 3.04
C PHE A 24 -18.66 -6.48 3.52
N GLY A 25 -19.46 -7.39 2.97
CA GLY A 25 -20.87 -7.56 3.37
C GLY A 25 -21.10 -7.97 4.83
N LYS A 26 -20.02 -8.24 5.59
CA LYS A 26 -20.10 -8.56 7.03
C LYS A 26 -19.87 -7.32 7.91
N ILE A 27 -19.42 -6.21 7.34
CA ILE A 27 -19.27 -4.92 8.02
C ILE A 27 -20.67 -4.31 8.16
N PRO A 28 -21.10 -3.88 9.36
CA PRO A 28 -22.32 -3.11 9.49
C PRO A 28 -22.26 -1.85 8.61
N PRO A 29 -23.32 -1.51 7.88
CA PRO A 29 -23.29 -0.36 6.95
C PRO A 29 -22.88 0.96 7.63
N GLY A 30 -23.24 1.16 8.90
CA GLY A 30 -22.85 2.33 9.67
C GLY A 30 -21.36 2.41 10.03
N ASP A 31 -20.64 1.29 9.99
CA ASP A 31 -19.22 1.21 10.37
C ASP A 31 -18.28 1.34 9.15
N VAL A 32 -18.78 1.12 7.94
CA VAL A 32 -17.95 1.04 6.72
C VAL A 32 -17.04 2.27 6.56
N GLN A 33 -17.62 3.47 6.70
CA GLN A 33 -16.87 4.72 6.56
C GLN A 33 -15.78 4.86 7.62
N GLN A 34 -16.10 4.52 8.88
CA GLN A 34 -15.13 4.60 9.98
C GLN A 34 -13.99 3.60 9.79
N VAL A 35 -14.32 2.35 9.47
CA VAL A 35 -13.34 1.28 9.24
C VAL A 35 -12.37 1.63 8.10
N PHE A 36 -12.91 2.20 7.01
CA PHE A 36 -12.10 2.69 5.90
C PHE A 36 -11.20 3.86 6.34
N CYS A 37 -11.77 4.86 7.02
CA CYS A 37 -11.02 6.04 7.47
C CYS A 37 -9.89 5.67 8.42
N ASP A 38 -10.12 4.76 9.34
CA ASP A 38 -9.10 4.30 10.30
C ASP A 38 -7.92 3.66 9.61
N ALA A 39 -8.16 2.81 8.60
CA ALA A 39 -7.10 2.20 7.81
C ALA A 39 -6.33 3.22 6.97
N TRP A 40 -7.04 4.15 6.33
CA TRP A 40 -6.45 5.21 5.53
C TRP A 40 -5.57 6.15 6.38
N GLU A 41 -6.10 6.66 7.48
CA GLU A 41 -5.37 7.58 8.37
C GLU A 41 -4.16 6.90 9.04
N LEU A 42 -4.26 5.60 9.33
CA LEU A 42 -3.11 4.84 9.81
C LEU A 42 -1.98 4.84 8.77
N GLY A 43 -2.27 4.51 7.51
CA GLY A 43 -1.28 4.51 6.44
C GLY A 43 -0.63 5.88 6.24
N ALA A 44 -1.45 6.93 6.13
CA ALA A 44 -0.97 8.31 5.99
C ALA A 44 -0.10 8.75 7.18
N ALA A 45 -0.51 8.43 8.41
CA ALA A 45 0.27 8.75 9.60
C ALA A 45 1.64 8.05 9.62
N GLN A 46 1.70 6.78 9.17
CA GLN A 46 2.98 6.07 9.05
C GLN A 46 3.88 6.69 7.98
N ALA A 47 3.34 7.16 6.85
CA ALA A 47 4.13 7.85 5.83
C ALA A 47 4.75 9.15 6.35
N ARG A 48 3.98 9.96 7.08
CA ARG A 48 4.50 11.17 7.74
C ARG A 48 5.60 10.86 8.73
N ARG A 49 5.42 9.83 9.56
CA ARG A 49 6.43 9.39 10.53
C ARG A 49 7.69 8.90 9.82
N PHE A 50 7.53 8.10 8.76
CA PHE A 50 8.63 7.60 7.93
C PHE A 50 9.43 8.75 7.31
N ALA A 51 8.76 9.71 6.66
CA ALA A 51 9.42 10.85 6.05
C ALA A 51 10.21 11.67 7.08
N ALA A 52 9.63 11.94 8.25
CA ALA A 52 10.31 12.68 9.31
C ALA A 52 11.55 11.96 9.88
N GLN A 53 11.59 10.64 9.82
CA GLN A 53 12.66 9.83 10.40
C GLN A 53 13.76 9.48 9.41
N TYR A 54 13.44 9.18 8.19
CA TYR A 54 14.38 8.54 7.25
C TYR A 54 14.66 9.35 6.00
N ARG A 55 13.76 10.27 5.61
CA ARG A 55 13.92 10.99 4.37
C ARG A 55 14.94 12.11 4.50
N GLN A 56 15.93 12.11 3.59
CA GLN A 56 16.84 13.21 3.32
C GLN A 56 16.63 13.69 1.88
N GLU A 57 17.01 14.93 1.59
CA GLU A 57 16.92 15.46 0.24
C GLU A 57 17.61 14.54 -0.77
N SER A 58 16.96 14.31 -1.89
CA SER A 58 17.45 13.50 -3.02
C SER A 58 17.59 11.99 -2.78
N GLN A 59 17.13 11.44 -1.66
CA GLN A 59 17.10 9.99 -1.47
C GLN A 59 15.87 9.36 -2.10
N THR A 60 16.09 8.26 -2.83
CA THR A 60 15.01 7.40 -3.33
C THR A 60 14.53 6.45 -2.24
N MET A 61 13.32 5.92 -2.40
CA MET A 61 12.81 4.88 -1.50
C MET A 61 13.72 3.64 -1.50
N ALA A 62 14.30 3.30 -2.64
CA ALA A 62 15.26 2.20 -2.75
C ALA A 62 16.52 2.44 -1.89
N ASP A 63 17.08 3.68 -1.89
CA ASP A 63 18.24 4.02 -1.06
C ASP A 63 17.92 3.90 0.43
N ILE A 64 16.73 4.35 0.81
CA ILE A 64 16.28 4.26 2.21
C ILE A 64 16.13 2.79 2.63
N LEU A 65 15.50 1.96 1.79
CA LEU A 65 15.36 0.52 2.06
C LEU A 65 16.73 -0.16 2.19
N LEU A 66 17.66 0.11 1.28
CA LEU A 66 19.03 -0.43 1.34
C LEU A 66 19.74 0.00 2.62
N SER A 67 19.60 1.27 3.05
CA SER A 67 20.19 1.77 4.30
C SER A 67 19.64 1.08 5.54
N GLN A 68 18.41 0.59 5.49
CA GLN A 68 17.77 -0.21 6.53
C GLN A 68 18.06 -1.72 6.43
N GLY A 69 18.96 -2.12 5.52
CA GLY A 69 19.39 -3.51 5.37
C GLY A 69 18.46 -4.39 4.54
N PHE A 70 17.51 -3.80 3.80
CA PHE A 70 16.70 -4.58 2.86
C PHE A 70 17.54 -5.06 1.67
N GLN A 71 17.15 -6.20 1.14
CA GLN A 71 17.58 -6.66 -0.17
C GLN A 71 16.54 -6.20 -1.21
N VAL A 72 16.94 -5.31 -2.11
CA VAL A 72 16.10 -4.92 -3.25
C VAL A 72 16.55 -5.74 -4.45
N ALA A 73 15.77 -6.74 -4.84
CA ALA A 73 16.06 -7.62 -5.96
C ALA A 73 15.25 -7.20 -7.19
N TYR A 74 15.90 -7.18 -8.35
CA TYR A 74 15.28 -6.77 -9.60
C TYR A 74 15.15 -7.96 -10.55
N GLU A 75 13.93 -8.21 -11.03
CA GLU A 75 13.63 -9.20 -12.05
C GLU A 75 13.17 -8.54 -13.34
N ASP A 76 13.79 -8.89 -14.47
CA ASP A 76 13.42 -8.33 -15.78
C ASP A 76 12.22 -9.08 -16.37
N THR A 77 11.10 -9.07 -15.62
CA THR A 77 9.86 -9.76 -16.01
C THR A 77 8.66 -8.82 -15.91
N ASP A 78 7.61 -9.11 -16.67
CA ASP A 78 6.24 -8.64 -16.46
C ASP A 78 5.51 -9.74 -15.67
N CYS A 79 5.34 -9.55 -14.37
CA CYS A 79 4.78 -10.55 -13.49
C CYS A 79 3.25 -10.48 -13.49
N VAL A 80 2.61 -11.40 -14.21
CA VAL A 80 1.15 -11.50 -14.28
C VAL A 80 0.72 -12.88 -13.79
N ILE A 81 -0.15 -12.91 -12.77
CA ILE A 81 -0.73 -14.13 -12.22
C ILE A 81 -2.26 -14.02 -12.33
N GLY A 82 -2.84 -14.86 -13.17
CA GLY A 82 -4.25 -14.76 -13.52
C GLY A 82 -4.53 -13.44 -14.28
N ASN A 83 -5.35 -12.58 -13.70
CA ASN A 83 -5.69 -11.25 -14.22
C ASN A 83 -5.05 -10.11 -13.42
N MET A 84 -4.15 -10.43 -12.47
CA MET A 84 -3.46 -9.45 -11.63
C MET A 84 -2.01 -9.29 -12.08
N ARG A 85 -1.55 -8.03 -12.16
CA ARG A 85 -0.15 -7.70 -12.40
C ARG A 85 0.49 -7.27 -11.10
N TYR A 86 1.64 -7.87 -10.80
CA TYR A 86 2.47 -7.54 -9.65
C TYR A 86 3.61 -6.64 -10.08
N PHE A 87 3.87 -5.61 -9.32
CA PHE A 87 4.91 -4.62 -9.57
C PHE A 87 6.12 -4.82 -8.66
N CYS A 88 5.83 -4.95 -7.38
CA CYS A 88 6.77 -5.29 -6.34
C CYS A 88 6.14 -6.33 -5.41
N GLU A 89 6.96 -6.98 -4.59
CA GLU A 89 6.51 -7.94 -3.59
C GLU A 89 7.44 -7.93 -2.39
N TYR A 90 6.93 -7.59 -1.23
CA TYR A 90 7.64 -7.73 0.03
C TYR A 90 7.56 -9.18 0.52
N SER A 91 8.70 -9.77 0.86
CA SER A 91 8.80 -11.13 1.40
C SER A 91 9.04 -11.07 2.91
N PRO A 92 8.01 -11.30 3.76
CA PRO A 92 8.17 -11.35 5.20
C PRO A 92 9.23 -12.39 5.63
N GLY A 93 10.09 -12.03 6.59
CA GLY A 93 11.15 -12.91 7.10
C GLY A 93 12.41 -12.99 6.25
N LYS A 94 12.40 -12.50 5.01
CA LYS A 94 13.61 -12.40 4.17
C LYS A 94 14.21 -10.98 4.15
N HIS A 95 13.53 -10.00 4.67
CA HIS A 95 13.90 -8.58 4.61
C HIS A 95 14.23 -8.16 3.17
N ARG A 96 13.35 -8.55 2.24
CA ARG A 96 13.57 -8.43 0.80
C ARG A 96 12.33 -7.92 0.09
N VAL A 97 12.54 -7.00 -0.86
CA VAL A 97 11.55 -6.58 -1.84
C VAL A 97 12.02 -7.04 -3.22
N THR A 98 11.17 -7.74 -3.95
CA THR A 98 11.39 -8.10 -5.35
C THR A 98 10.66 -7.10 -6.23
N VAL A 99 11.35 -6.53 -7.22
CA VAL A 99 10.83 -5.56 -8.19
C VAL A 99 10.73 -6.22 -9.56
N TYR A 100 9.55 -6.22 -10.15
CA TYR A 100 9.29 -6.72 -11.50
C TYR A 100 9.40 -5.58 -12.50
N ARG A 101 10.60 -5.38 -13.05
CA ARG A 101 10.97 -4.18 -13.84
C ARG A 101 10.02 -3.87 -14.98
N ARG A 102 9.61 -4.89 -15.76
CA ARG A 102 8.73 -4.69 -16.91
C ARG A 102 7.32 -4.33 -16.48
N SER A 103 6.82 -4.89 -15.38
CA SER A 103 5.54 -4.49 -14.81
C SER A 103 5.56 -3.00 -14.40
N VAL A 104 6.61 -2.58 -13.69
CA VAL A 104 6.80 -1.19 -13.26
C VAL A 104 6.91 -0.25 -14.46
N ALA A 105 7.71 -0.62 -15.48
CA ALA A 105 7.88 0.19 -16.69
C ALA A 105 6.57 0.38 -17.45
N LEU A 106 5.81 -0.70 -17.63
CA LEU A 106 4.51 -0.65 -18.29
C LEU A 106 3.50 0.23 -17.53
N TRP A 107 3.50 0.14 -16.21
CA TRP A 107 2.65 0.98 -15.38
C TRP A 107 3.05 2.46 -15.49
N ALA A 108 4.36 2.75 -15.41
CA ALA A 108 4.91 4.10 -15.55
C ALA A 108 4.51 4.73 -16.90
N GLU A 109 4.68 3.98 -18.00
CA GLU A 109 4.30 4.39 -19.35
C GLU A 109 2.81 4.70 -19.46
N ASN A 110 1.95 3.78 -18.99
CA ASN A 110 0.50 3.94 -19.06
C ASN A 110 -0.03 5.15 -18.27
N HIS A 111 0.67 5.56 -17.21
CA HIS A 111 0.26 6.69 -16.36
C HIS A 111 1.07 7.97 -16.64
N GLY A 112 2.03 7.93 -17.56
CA GLY A 112 2.87 9.06 -17.91
C GLY A 112 3.80 9.52 -16.77
N PHE A 113 4.30 8.55 -15.98
CA PHE A 113 5.25 8.76 -14.90
C PHE A 113 6.68 8.38 -15.33
N PRO A 114 7.71 9.08 -14.84
CA PRO A 114 9.07 8.58 -14.89
C PRO A 114 9.17 7.23 -14.15
N TYR A 115 9.97 6.32 -14.69
CA TYR A 115 10.17 4.98 -14.11
C TYR A 115 10.58 5.03 -12.63
N ASP A 116 11.54 5.91 -12.30
CA ASP A 116 12.07 6.01 -10.94
C ASP A 116 11.02 6.51 -9.94
N GLN A 117 10.15 7.45 -10.35
CA GLN A 117 9.03 7.88 -9.51
C GLN A 117 7.99 6.77 -9.32
N ALA A 118 7.70 6.01 -10.38
CA ALA A 118 6.80 4.87 -10.30
C ALA A 118 7.35 3.80 -9.34
N LEU A 119 8.64 3.50 -9.46
CA LEU A 119 9.32 2.55 -8.57
C LEU A 119 9.29 3.01 -7.12
N ASP A 120 9.56 4.28 -6.86
CA ASP A 120 9.53 4.86 -5.51
C ASP A 120 8.16 4.67 -4.85
N LEU A 121 7.08 4.91 -5.60
CA LEU A 121 5.71 4.74 -5.09
C LEU A 121 5.37 3.28 -4.77
N MET A 122 5.81 2.36 -5.63
CA MET A 122 5.58 0.93 -5.43
C MET A 122 6.38 0.40 -4.25
N LEU A 123 7.62 0.84 -4.09
CA LEU A 123 8.44 0.49 -2.92
C LEU A 123 7.87 1.09 -1.62
N ALA A 124 7.28 2.28 -1.68
CA ALA A 124 6.59 2.87 -0.53
C ALA A 124 5.37 2.04 -0.10
N HIS A 125 4.60 1.54 -1.06
CA HIS A 125 3.48 0.63 -0.79
C HIS A 125 3.96 -0.66 -0.09
N GLU A 126 5.00 -1.31 -0.60
CA GLU A 126 5.56 -2.53 -0.01
C GLU A 126 6.19 -2.29 1.37
N TYR A 127 6.75 -1.10 1.58
CA TYR A 127 7.27 -0.73 2.89
C TYR A 127 6.18 -0.68 3.97
N TYR A 128 4.98 -0.27 3.61
CA TYR A 128 3.87 -0.33 4.57
C TYR A 128 3.57 -1.77 5.02
N HIS A 129 3.59 -2.75 4.12
CA HIS A 129 3.44 -4.16 4.50
C HIS A 129 4.57 -4.67 5.39
N TYR A 130 5.79 -4.14 5.22
CA TYR A 130 6.86 -4.39 6.16
C TYR A 130 6.52 -3.83 7.56
N LEU A 131 6.06 -2.58 7.65
CA LEU A 131 5.65 -1.99 8.92
C LEU A 131 4.53 -2.79 9.58
N GLU A 132 3.55 -3.28 8.82
CA GLU A 132 2.50 -4.16 9.35
C GLU A 132 3.06 -5.43 9.99
N SER A 133 4.06 -6.02 9.36
CA SER A 133 4.63 -7.29 9.83
C SER A 133 5.57 -7.15 11.02
N THR A 134 6.14 -5.97 11.26
CA THR A 134 7.22 -5.75 12.24
C THR A 134 6.90 -4.78 13.35
N GLU A 135 6.12 -3.72 13.08
CA GLU A 135 5.96 -2.61 14.02
C GLU A 135 4.51 -2.36 14.44
N ILE A 136 3.61 -2.20 13.47
CA ILE A 136 2.26 -1.66 13.73
C ILE A 136 1.19 -2.74 13.85
N GLY A 137 1.51 -3.98 13.48
CA GLY A 137 0.55 -5.08 13.37
C GLY A 137 -0.34 -4.95 12.13
N TRP A 138 -0.96 -6.04 11.73
CA TRP A 138 -1.76 -6.13 10.50
C TRP A 138 -2.99 -5.23 10.54
N THR A 139 -3.09 -4.27 9.64
CA THR A 139 -4.25 -3.38 9.46
C THR A 139 -5.52 -4.18 9.18
N SER A 140 -5.38 -5.26 8.41
CA SER A 140 -6.46 -6.22 8.13
C SER A 140 -7.09 -6.84 9.38
N ARG A 141 -6.38 -6.85 10.51
CA ARG A 141 -6.85 -7.42 11.79
C ARG A 141 -7.36 -6.38 12.78
N ARG A 142 -7.31 -5.11 12.45
CA ARG A 142 -7.79 -4.04 13.35
C ARG A 142 -9.31 -3.98 13.42
N TYR A 143 -10.00 -4.47 12.39
CA TYR A 143 -11.43 -4.67 12.41
C TYR A 143 -11.76 -6.13 12.09
N LEU A 144 -12.46 -6.77 13.02
CA LEU A 144 -12.76 -8.20 12.93
C LEU A 144 -14.24 -8.43 12.69
N VAL A 145 -14.56 -9.25 11.70
CA VAL A 145 -15.92 -9.69 11.40
C VAL A 145 -16.09 -11.17 11.68
N PRO A 146 -17.32 -11.67 11.89
CA PRO A 146 -17.56 -13.11 12.06
C PRO A 146 -17.07 -13.88 10.82
N MET A 147 -16.31 -14.96 11.04
CA MET A 147 -15.90 -15.84 9.96
C MET A 147 -17.11 -16.53 9.33
N MET A 148 -18.03 -17.03 10.16
CA MET A 148 -19.27 -17.68 9.73
C MET A 148 -20.44 -17.27 10.63
N LYS A 149 -21.63 -17.10 10.03
CA LYS A 149 -22.91 -16.90 10.74
C LYS A 149 -23.81 -18.08 10.44
N LEU A 150 -24.35 -18.72 11.49
CA LEU A 150 -25.34 -19.78 11.42
C LEU A 150 -26.56 -19.34 12.25
N GLY A 151 -27.53 -18.70 11.62
CA GLY A 151 -28.64 -18.07 12.33
C GLY A 151 -28.14 -17.04 13.34
N PRO A 152 -28.49 -17.15 14.64
CA PRO A 152 -28.03 -16.24 15.67
C PRO A 152 -26.56 -16.49 16.12
N TRP A 153 -25.96 -17.60 15.71
CA TRP A 153 -24.63 -18.02 16.15
C TRP A 153 -23.56 -17.43 15.24
N GLN A 154 -22.53 -16.85 15.86
CA GLN A 154 -21.34 -16.34 15.16
C GLN A 154 -20.14 -17.22 15.56
N LEU A 155 -19.46 -17.79 14.56
CA LEU A 155 -18.32 -18.68 14.75
C LEU A 155 -17.05 -18.04 14.18
N GLY A 156 -16.02 -17.99 15.03
CA GLY A 156 -14.71 -17.45 14.67
C GLY A 156 -14.75 -15.96 14.36
N LYS A 157 -13.55 -15.39 14.19
CA LYS A 157 -13.37 -14.00 13.73
C LYS A 157 -12.31 -13.99 12.64
N THR A 158 -12.49 -13.15 11.65
CA THR A 158 -11.52 -12.91 10.56
C THR A 158 -11.32 -11.43 10.36
N GLY A 159 -10.15 -11.04 9.90
CA GLY A 159 -9.87 -9.69 9.46
C GLY A 159 -10.40 -9.43 8.05
N ILE A 160 -10.22 -8.21 7.58
CA ILE A 160 -10.60 -7.73 6.26
C ILE A 160 -9.30 -7.43 5.53
N ALA A 161 -8.94 -8.27 4.54
CA ALA A 161 -7.64 -8.20 3.86
C ALA A 161 -7.44 -6.84 3.14
N ALA A 162 -8.50 -6.32 2.54
CA ALA A 162 -8.48 -5.04 1.85
C ALA A 162 -8.03 -3.85 2.72
N LEU A 163 -8.16 -3.91 4.04
CA LEU A 163 -7.71 -2.81 4.91
C LEU A 163 -6.19 -2.64 4.91
N SER A 164 -5.42 -3.72 4.73
CA SER A 164 -3.96 -3.64 4.53
C SER A 164 -3.62 -2.89 3.24
N GLU A 165 -4.32 -3.19 2.14
CA GLU A 165 -4.16 -2.50 0.86
C GLU A 165 -4.58 -1.03 0.94
N VAL A 166 -5.67 -0.72 1.63
CA VAL A 166 -6.11 0.68 1.89
C VAL A 166 -5.03 1.45 2.64
N GLY A 167 -4.44 0.85 3.68
CA GLY A 167 -3.34 1.45 4.43
C GLY A 167 -2.08 1.67 3.59
N ALA A 168 -1.70 0.67 2.78
CA ALA A 168 -0.53 0.76 1.89
C ALA A 168 -0.71 1.83 0.79
N ASN A 169 -1.92 1.93 0.21
CA ASN A 169 -2.24 3.00 -0.74
C ASN A 169 -2.21 4.38 -0.08
N ALA A 170 -2.72 4.50 1.14
CA ALA A 170 -2.67 5.75 1.90
C ALA A 170 -1.22 6.15 2.23
N PHE A 171 -0.37 5.19 2.58
CA PHE A 171 1.05 5.43 2.79
C PHE A 171 1.72 5.96 1.51
N ALA A 172 1.55 5.28 0.38
CA ALA A 172 2.13 5.71 -0.90
C ALA A 172 1.61 7.09 -1.34
N ASN A 173 0.32 7.37 -1.12
CA ASN A 173 -0.33 8.64 -1.45
C ASN A 173 0.25 9.80 -0.64
N GLU A 174 0.34 9.64 0.67
CA GLU A 174 0.91 10.65 1.57
C GLU A 174 2.40 10.85 1.32
N TYR A 175 3.17 9.77 1.12
CA TYR A 175 4.58 9.82 0.76
C TYR A 175 4.80 10.63 -0.52
N TYR A 176 4.00 10.38 -1.57
CA TYR A 176 4.06 11.16 -2.81
C TYR A 176 3.77 12.64 -2.58
N SER A 177 2.78 12.95 -1.75
CA SER A 177 2.43 14.34 -1.43
C SER A 177 3.57 15.07 -0.74
N ILE A 178 4.29 14.40 0.16
CA ILE A 178 5.48 14.95 0.83
C ILE A 178 6.58 15.22 -0.19
N ILE A 179 6.89 14.26 -1.08
CA ILE A 179 7.91 14.44 -2.13
C ILE A 179 7.60 15.66 -3.00
N LYS A 180 6.34 15.76 -3.44
CA LYS A 180 5.92 16.86 -4.32
C LYS A 180 5.95 18.22 -3.63
N SER A 181 5.71 18.30 -2.33
CA SER A 181 5.81 19.56 -1.60
C SER A 181 7.26 20.05 -1.45
N GLU A 182 8.24 19.15 -1.48
CA GLU A 182 9.67 19.48 -1.42
C GLU A 182 10.25 19.89 -2.80
N GLU A 183 9.63 19.48 -3.91
CA GLU A 183 10.03 19.86 -5.27
C GLU A 183 9.53 21.26 -5.69
N LEU A 184 8.64 21.89 -4.92
CA LEU A 184 8.12 23.22 -5.19
C LEU A 184 9.03 24.26 -4.51
N PRO A 185 9.64 25.19 -5.28
CA PRO A 185 10.53 26.20 -4.72
C PRO A 185 9.84 27.22 -3.82
#